data_2e9207a60edfd52577a15f9d5caa9b84
#
_entry.id   2e9207a60edfd52577a15f9d5caa9b84
#
_cell.length_a   1.000
_cell.length_b   1.000
_cell.length_c   1.000
_cell.angle_alpha   90.00
_cell.angle_beta   90.00
_cell.angle_gamma   90.00
#
_symmetry.space_group_name_H-M   'P 1'
#
loop_
_entity.id
_entity.type
_entity.pdbx_description
1 polymer ?
#
loop_
_entity_poly.entity_id
_entity_poly.type
_entity_poly.pdbx_seq_one_letter_code
_entity_poly.pdbx_strand_id
1 'polypeptide(L)'
;MFKSYVQKRLEEYVRQYFVAHPNVKLIGVAGSVGKTSTKAAIAEILTEKYRVRMELKNYNTEISAPMAILGIDMPEKVRSFWAWRKVFKIAKQRIATPDDVDIIVQELGVDKIGDMASFARYLKLDMAIVTGVTPEHMEQFGTLENVAKEELMAANMAGSALINRDDIDAGFAQMLTNQNVSTYGNNEPAEYSFAVEDFDFEKGYTGRFRTVELGDIPGTVRVFGEHSLRPVLAAVAVGCKMGMSREEIQAGMKRVRPVAGRMNVLRGLGGSILIDDTYNSSPAALSMALKTLYEVSAPSRIAVIGDMNEMGAESAAEHEKIGKMCDPTMLSWVITVGAETEKYLAPAAQTRGCQVRCFKDAMSAVPFIIGVLEREQGAAILFKGSQGGIYLEEVVKDMLHSSEDVKDLVRQSLAWMQTKREFFARVQESDE
;
A
#
# COMPACT_ATOMS: atom_id res chain seq x y z
N MET A 1 12.57 -13.64 -25.01
CA MET A 1 11.99 -14.93 -25.47
C MET A 1 11.59 -15.82 -24.29
N PHE A 2 12.47 -16.18 -23.33
CA PHE A 2 12.14 -17.05 -22.19
C PHE A 2 11.09 -16.43 -21.23
N LYS A 3 11.23 -15.15 -20.82
CA LYS A 3 10.26 -14.43 -19.97
C LYS A 3 8.84 -14.47 -20.58
N SER A 4 8.72 -14.15 -21.87
CA SER A 4 7.42 -14.17 -22.57
C SER A 4 6.81 -15.58 -22.66
N TYR A 5 7.63 -16.62 -22.79
CA TYR A 5 7.14 -18.01 -22.77
C TYR A 5 6.57 -18.37 -21.40
N VAL A 6 7.30 -18.04 -20.31
CA VAL A 6 6.85 -18.29 -18.94
C VAL A 6 5.53 -17.56 -18.67
N GLN A 7 5.45 -16.29 -19.01
CA GLN A 7 4.25 -15.48 -18.84
C GLN A 7 3.04 -16.09 -19.55
N LYS A 8 3.14 -16.39 -20.84
CA LYS A 8 2.05 -17.01 -21.62
C LYS A 8 1.60 -18.35 -21.02
N ARG A 9 2.54 -19.16 -20.51
CA ARG A 9 2.19 -20.45 -19.88
C ARG A 9 1.47 -20.25 -18.56
N LEU A 10 1.86 -19.29 -17.75
CA LEU A 10 1.19 -18.96 -16.49
C LEU A 10 -0.22 -18.41 -16.75
N GLU A 11 -0.38 -17.48 -17.70
CA GLU A 11 -1.68 -16.94 -18.12
C GLU A 11 -2.63 -18.08 -18.56
N GLU A 12 -2.11 -19.05 -19.32
CA GLU A 12 -2.89 -20.21 -19.75
C GLU A 12 -3.29 -21.09 -18.57
N TYR A 13 -2.41 -21.34 -17.60
CA TYR A 13 -2.74 -22.11 -16.40
C TYR A 13 -3.78 -21.39 -15.53
N VAL A 14 -3.75 -20.08 -15.43
CA VAL A 14 -4.79 -19.31 -14.71
C VAL A 14 -6.15 -19.47 -15.40
N ARG A 15 -6.21 -19.37 -16.75
CA ARG A 15 -7.47 -19.65 -17.48
C ARG A 15 -8.00 -21.06 -17.22
N GLN A 16 -7.13 -22.07 -17.32
CA GLN A 16 -7.49 -23.45 -17.04
C GLN A 16 -7.93 -23.67 -15.59
N TYR A 17 -7.30 -22.97 -14.64
CA TYR A 17 -7.66 -23.03 -13.23
C TYR A 17 -9.10 -22.56 -13.00
N PHE A 18 -9.50 -21.39 -13.52
CA PHE A 18 -10.87 -20.89 -13.36
C PHE A 18 -11.91 -21.72 -14.15
N VAL A 19 -11.52 -22.35 -15.25
CA VAL A 19 -12.39 -23.32 -15.96
C VAL A 19 -12.61 -24.58 -15.10
N ALA A 20 -11.58 -25.06 -14.42
CA ALA A 20 -11.67 -26.24 -13.55
C ALA A 20 -12.38 -25.92 -12.21
N HIS A 21 -12.32 -24.67 -11.75
CA HIS A 21 -12.86 -24.19 -10.47
C HIS A 21 -13.85 -23.03 -10.66
N PRO A 22 -15.01 -23.23 -11.31
CA PRO A 22 -15.92 -22.14 -11.70
C PRO A 22 -16.59 -21.44 -10.53
N ASN A 23 -16.55 -22.00 -9.33
CA ASN A 23 -17.13 -21.44 -8.11
C ASN A 23 -16.15 -20.52 -7.36
N VAL A 24 -14.87 -20.55 -7.70
CA VAL A 24 -13.86 -19.67 -7.09
C VAL A 24 -13.99 -18.27 -7.66
N LYS A 25 -14.25 -17.30 -6.80
CA LYS A 25 -14.39 -15.90 -7.18
C LYS A 25 -13.05 -15.18 -7.17
N LEU A 26 -12.86 -14.27 -8.11
CA LEU A 26 -11.68 -13.43 -8.22
C LEU A 26 -12.04 -11.97 -7.98
N ILE A 27 -11.48 -11.40 -6.91
CA ILE A 27 -11.59 -9.98 -6.56
C ILE A 27 -10.27 -9.30 -6.92
N GLY A 28 -10.32 -8.33 -7.84
CA GLY A 28 -9.15 -7.54 -8.25
C GLY A 28 -9.09 -6.20 -7.49
N VAL A 29 -7.88 -5.82 -7.05
CA VAL A 29 -7.63 -4.52 -6.40
C VAL A 29 -6.64 -3.74 -7.24
N ALA A 30 -7.09 -2.63 -7.83
CA ALA A 30 -6.33 -1.69 -8.67
C ALA A 30 -6.33 -0.30 -8.05
N GLY A 31 -5.54 0.63 -8.60
CA GLY A 31 -5.44 2.02 -8.16
C GLY A 31 -4.02 2.44 -7.82
N SER A 32 -3.73 3.72 -7.90
CA SER A 32 -2.40 4.29 -7.68
C SER A 32 -1.92 4.14 -6.23
N VAL A 33 -2.82 4.23 -5.25
CA VAL A 33 -2.51 4.21 -3.81
C VAL A 33 -3.43 3.24 -3.06
N GLY A 34 -2.96 2.66 -1.95
CA GLY A 34 -3.81 1.88 -1.04
C GLY A 34 -4.10 0.44 -1.46
N LYS A 35 -3.66 -0.04 -2.64
CA LYS A 35 -3.89 -1.41 -3.16
C LYS A 35 -3.62 -2.50 -2.13
N THR A 36 -2.41 -2.53 -1.59
CA THR A 36 -1.96 -3.60 -0.67
C THR A 36 -2.76 -3.61 0.65
N SER A 37 -2.99 -2.42 1.23
CA SER A 37 -3.79 -2.30 2.45
C SER A 37 -5.25 -2.72 2.22
N THR A 38 -5.81 -2.36 1.07
CA THR A 38 -7.18 -2.73 0.67
C THR A 38 -7.30 -4.24 0.44
N LYS A 39 -6.35 -4.84 -0.29
CA LYS A 39 -6.27 -6.28 -0.49
C LYS A 39 -6.23 -7.03 0.85
N ALA A 40 -5.37 -6.59 1.77
CA ALA A 40 -5.23 -7.20 3.09
C ALA A 40 -6.50 -7.06 3.93
N ALA A 41 -7.12 -5.87 3.99
CA ALA A 41 -8.35 -5.64 4.72
C ALA A 41 -9.52 -6.46 4.17
N ILE A 42 -9.65 -6.56 2.84
CA ILE A 42 -10.67 -7.40 2.19
C ILE A 42 -10.49 -8.87 2.57
N ALA A 43 -9.27 -9.39 2.45
CA ALA A 43 -8.99 -10.78 2.79
C ALA A 43 -9.30 -11.06 4.26
N GLU A 44 -8.91 -10.17 5.17
CA GLU A 44 -9.13 -10.33 6.61
C GLU A 44 -10.61 -10.36 6.97
N ILE A 45 -11.44 -9.48 6.39
CA ILE A 45 -12.89 -9.49 6.63
C ILE A 45 -13.53 -10.74 6.03
N LEU A 46 -13.20 -11.10 4.81
CA LEU A 46 -13.80 -12.25 4.13
C LEU A 46 -13.50 -13.59 4.79
N THR A 47 -12.37 -13.73 5.50
CA THR A 47 -12.00 -14.97 6.19
C THR A 47 -12.94 -15.38 7.32
N GLU A 48 -13.84 -14.49 7.78
CA GLU A 48 -14.89 -14.87 8.73
C GLU A 48 -15.92 -15.84 8.15
N LYS A 49 -16.08 -15.85 6.85
CA LYS A 49 -17.09 -16.67 6.17
C LYS A 49 -16.53 -17.55 5.09
N TYR A 50 -15.47 -17.14 4.40
CA TYR A 50 -14.95 -17.77 3.21
C TYR A 50 -13.51 -18.25 3.42
N ARG A 51 -13.11 -19.27 2.67
CA ARG A 51 -11.71 -19.68 2.52
C ARG A 51 -11.08 -18.73 1.49
N VAL A 52 -10.19 -17.85 1.96
CA VAL A 52 -9.60 -16.79 1.15
C VAL A 52 -8.15 -17.08 0.83
N ARG A 53 -7.75 -16.89 -0.43
CA ARG A 53 -6.34 -16.84 -0.84
C ARG A 53 -5.96 -15.40 -1.15
N MET A 54 -4.90 -14.93 -0.51
CA MET A 54 -4.29 -13.64 -0.75
C MET A 54 -2.78 -13.74 -0.54
N GLU A 55 -1.99 -13.24 -1.46
CA GLU A 55 -0.54 -13.21 -1.31
C GLU A 55 -0.11 -11.90 -0.62
N LEU A 56 0.62 -12.04 0.49
CA LEU A 56 1.12 -10.88 1.25
C LEU A 56 2.24 -10.13 0.51
N LYS A 57 3.05 -10.86 -0.26
CA LYS A 57 4.13 -10.29 -1.05
C LYS A 57 3.55 -9.43 -2.19
N ASN A 58 4.39 -8.56 -2.78
CA ASN A 58 4.01 -7.72 -3.91
C ASN A 58 3.95 -8.52 -5.23
N TYR A 59 3.01 -9.47 -5.31
CA TYR A 59 2.77 -10.32 -6.49
C TYR A 59 1.66 -9.71 -7.35
N ASN A 60 1.98 -8.59 -8.03
CA ASN A 60 1.03 -7.76 -8.78
C ASN A 60 1.42 -7.51 -10.25
N THR A 61 2.46 -8.20 -10.75
CA THR A 61 2.95 -8.07 -12.14
C THR A 61 2.49 -9.24 -13.03
N GLU A 62 2.78 -9.15 -14.34
CA GLU A 62 2.41 -10.14 -15.36
C GLU A 62 2.92 -11.56 -15.12
N ILE A 63 3.92 -11.75 -14.25
CA ILE A 63 4.44 -13.07 -13.85
C ILE A 63 4.00 -13.43 -12.43
N SER A 64 4.12 -12.49 -11.51
CA SER A 64 3.86 -12.76 -10.10
C SER A 64 2.37 -12.87 -9.77
N ALA A 65 1.49 -12.11 -10.44
CA ALA A 65 0.04 -12.21 -10.22
C ALA A 65 -0.53 -13.61 -10.57
N PRO A 66 -0.19 -14.23 -11.72
CA PRO A 66 -0.56 -15.61 -11.98
C PRO A 66 -0.07 -16.59 -10.92
N MET A 67 1.13 -16.39 -10.39
CA MET A 67 1.69 -17.22 -9.32
C MET A 67 0.87 -17.11 -8.03
N ALA A 68 0.52 -15.89 -7.62
CA ALA A 68 -0.33 -15.63 -6.46
C ALA A 68 -1.73 -16.26 -6.60
N ILE A 69 -2.36 -16.08 -7.76
CA ILE A 69 -3.67 -16.69 -8.07
C ILE A 69 -3.61 -18.21 -7.94
N LEU A 70 -2.57 -18.86 -8.46
CA LEU A 70 -2.38 -20.30 -8.37
C LEU A 70 -1.88 -20.77 -6.99
N GLY A 71 -1.54 -19.85 -6.07
CA GLY A 71 -0.98 -20.18 -4.76
C GLY A 71 0.39 -20.85 -4.86
N ILE A 72 1.27 -20.32 -5.71
CA ILE A 72 2.61 -20.86 -5.98
C ILE A 72 3.65 -19.78 -5.71
N ASP A 73 4.68 -20.09 -4.93
CA ASP A 73 5.79 -19.18 -4.69
C ASP A 73 6.68 -19.01 -5.93
N MET A 74 7.24 -17.80 -6.08
CA MET A 74 8.24 -17.51 -7.11
C MET A 74 9.47 -18.40 -6.90
N PRO A 75 10.04 -18.96 -7.96
CA PRO A 75 11.24 -19.77 -7.84
C PRO A 75 12.44 -18.89 -7.47
N GLU A 76 13.29 -19.35 -6.55
CA GLU A 76 14.52 -18.64 -6.16
C GLU A 76 15.42 -18.32 -7.37
N LYS A 77 15.53 -19.28 -8.30
CA LYS A 77 16.33 -19.14 -9.54
C LYS A 77 15.42 -18.80 -10.73
N VAL A 78 14.95 -17.55 -10.83
CA VAL A 78 14.02 -17.08 -11.88
C VAL A 78 14.54 -17.25 -13.32
N ARG A 79 15.84 -17.40 -13.54
CA ARG A 79 16.43 -17.66 -14.86
C ARG A 79 16.59 -19.15 -15.16
N SER A 80 16.30 -20.06 -14.22
CA SER A 80 16.46 -21.51 -14.39
C SER A 80 15.24 -22.13 -15.07
N PHE A 81 15.43 -22.77 -16.21
CA PHE A 81 14.41 -23.56 -16.90
C PHE A 81 13.84 -24.69 -16.03
N TRP A 82 14.68 -25.37 -15.25
CA TRP A 82 14.28 -26.46 -14.37
C TRP A 82 13.40 -25.99 -13.21
N ALA A 83 13.67 -24.79 -12.69
CA ALA A 83 12.86 -24.19 -11.63
C ALA A 83 11.44 -23.90 -12.16
N TRP A 84 11.29 -23.34 -13.36
CA TRP A 84 10.00 -23.10 -13.99
C TRP A 84 9.27 -24.40 -14.37
N ARG A 85 9.99 -25.43 -14.75
CA ARG A 85 9.37 -26.75 -14.98
C ARG A 85 8.71 -27.29 -13.71
N LYS A 86 9.31 -27.08 -12.53
CA LYS A 86 8.72 -27.44 -11.23
C LYS A 86 7.45 -26.59 -10.97
N VAL A 87 7.51 -25.29 -11.19
CA VAL A 87 6.36 -24.38 -11.08
C VAL A 87 5.21 -24.86 -11.97
N PHE A 88 5.45 -25.15 -13.24
CA PHE A 88 4.43 -25.63 -14.17
C PHE A 88 3.82 -26.98 -13.76
N LYS A 89 4.62 -27.85 -13.14
CA LYS A 89 4.10 -29.11 -12.58
C LYS A 89 3.13 -28.83 -11.43
N ILE A 90 3.49 -27.91 -10.52
CA ILE A 90 2.62 -27.52 -9.40
C ILE A 90 1.34 -26.85 -9.93
N ALA A 91 1.44 -25.96 -10.92
CA ALA A 91 0.28 -25.32 -11.54
C ALA A 91 -0.71 -26.34 -12.10
N LYS A 92 -0.22 -27.37 -12.82
CA LYS A 92 -1.07 -28.49 -13.32
C LYS A 92 -1.73 -29.28 -12.19
N GLN A 93 -1.02 -29.50 -11.08
CA GLN A 93 -1.60 -30.15 -9.89
C GLN A 93 -2.72 -29.31 -9.28
N ARG A 94 -2.52 -27.97 -9.15
CA ARG A 94 -3.55 -27.05 -8.66
C ARG A 94 -4.81 -27.06 -9.53
N ILE A 95 -4.67 -27.15 -10.85
CA ILE A 95 -5.80 -27.25 -11.78
C ILE A 95 -6.55 -28.58 -11.62
N ALA A 96 -5.83 -29.67 -11.39
CA ALA A 96 -6.42 -31.04 -11.34
C ALA A 96 -6.98 -31.40 -9.96
N THR A 97 -6.61 -30.69 -8.90
CA THR A 97 -7.04 -31.00 -7.53
C THR A 97 -8.18 -30.04 -7.12
N PRO A 98 -9.27 -30.54 -6.49
CA PRO A 98 -10.31 -29.66 -5.97
C PRO A 98 -9.71 -28.53 -5.12
N ASP A 99 -10.17 -27.30 -5.34
CA ASP A 99 -9.63 -26.14 -4.60
C ASP A 99 -10.22 -26.07 -3.19
N ASP A 100 -9.38 -25.59 -2.26
CA ASP A 100 -9.72 -25.35 -0.88
C ASP A 100 -10.05 -23.87 -0.60
N VAL A 101 -10.17 -23.04 -1.63
CA VAL A 101 -10.51 -21.61 -1.55
C VAL A 101 -11.84 -21.31 -2.24
N ASP A 102 -12.55 -20.31 -1.70
CA ASP A 102 -13.80 -19.81 -2.25
C ASP A 102 -13.57 -18.46 -2.97
N ILE A 103 -12.58 -17.67 -2.48
CA ILE A 103 -12.29 -16.33 -2.99
C ILE A 103 -10.78 -16.13 -3.08
N ILE A 104 -10.35 -15.55 -4.19
CA ILE A 104 -8.98 -15.05 -4.39
C ILE A 104 -9.02 -13.52 -4.43
N VAL A 105 -8.20 -12.86 -3.60
CA VAL A 105 -8.04 -11.40 -3.61
C VAL A 105 -6.67 -11.06 -4.20
N GLN A 106 -6.67 -10.46 -5.39
CA GLN A 106 -5.47 -10.21 -6.19
C GLN A 106 -5.24 -8.72 -6.42
N GLU A 107 -4.05 -8.25 -6.08
CA GLU A 107 -3.58 -6.92 -6.43
C GLU A 107 -3.15 -6.87 -7.90
N LEU A 108 -3.61 -5.87 -8.64
CA LEU A 108 -3.27 -5.61 -10.04
C LEU A 108 -2.40 -4.36 -10.10
N GLY A 109 -1.10 -4.53 -10.32
CA GLY A 109 -0.16 -3.42 -10.46
C GLY A 109 -0.03 -3.01 -11.92
N VAL A 110 -0.08 -1.71 -12.17
CA VAL A 110 0.17 -1.11 -13.48
C VAL A 110 1.27 -0.08 -13.35
N ASP A 111 2.31 -0.22 -14.16
CA ASP A 111 3.46 0.68 -14.19
C ASP A 111 3.50 1.49 -15.50
N LYS A 112 2.75 1.08 -16.53
CA LYS A 112 2.70 1.71 -17.86
C LYS A 112 1.41 1.39 -18.59
N ILE A 113 1.17 2.16 -19.65
CA ILE A 113 0.02 1.97 -20.56
C ILE A 113 0.03 0.55 -21.16
N GLY A 114 -1.11 -0.14 -21.06
CA GLY A 114 -1.34 -1.49 -21.59
C GLY A 114 -1.13 -2.62 -20.59
N ASP A 115 -0.71 -2.33 -19.34
CA ASP A 115 -0.53 -3.35 -18.32
C ASP A 115 -1.88 -3.94 -17.88
N MET A 116 -2.92 -3.10 -17.66
CA MET A 116 -4.25 -3.60 -17.31
C MET A 116 -4.86 -4.42 -18.47
N ALA A 117 -4.65 -4.02 -19.72
CA ALA A 117 -5.05 -4.80 -20.88
C ALA A 117 -4.37 -6.19 -20.92
N SER A 118 -3.17 -6.30 -20.35
CA SER A 118 -2.46 -7.58 -20.22
C SER A 118 -3.16 -8.50 -19.21
N PHE A 119 -3.64 -7.98 -18.09
CA PHE A 119 -4.47 -8.73 -17.13
C PHE A 119 -5.81 -9.14 -17.76
N ALA A 120 -6.48 -8.24 -18.49
CA ALA A 120 -7.76 -8.50 -19.15
C ALA A 120 -7.73 -9.67 -20.15
N ARG A 121 -6.54 -10.00 -20.70
CA ARG A 121 -6.42 -11.15 -21.62
C ARG A 121 -6.69 -12.50 -20.96
N TYR A 122 -6.50 -12.64 -19.65
CA TYR A 122 -6.58 -13.94 -18.98
C TYR A 122 -7.35 -13.92 -17.66
N LEU A 123 -7.66 -12.75 -17.11
CA LEU A 123 -8.49 -12.61 -15.92
C LEU A 123 -9.91 -12.18 -16.28
N LYS A 124 -10.88 -12.78 -15.60
CA LYS A 124 -12.26 -12.31 -15.51
C LYS A 124 -12.53 -12.06 -14.05
N LEU A 125 -12.64 -10.78 -13.67
CA LEU A 125 -12.90 -10.40 -12.29
C LEU A 125 -14.39 -10.51 -11.98
N ASP A 126 -14.73 -11.13 -10.85
CA ASP A 126 -16.10 -11.07 -10.32
C ASP A 126 -16.38 -9.67 -9.74
N MET A 127 -15.37 -9.09 -9.09
CA MET A 127 -15.44 -7.74 -8.56
C MET A 127 -14.08 -7.04 -8.70
N ALA A 128 -14.09 -5.75 -9.00
CA ALA A 128 -12.91 -4.89 -8.97
C ALA A 128 -13.08 -3.78 -7.93
N ILE A 129 -12.01 -3.48 -7.23
CA ILE A 129 -11.92 -2.32 -6.34
C ILE A 129 -10.86 -1.38 -6.91
N VAL A 130 -11.25 -0.12 -7.20
CA VAL A 130 -10.30 0.92 -7.62
C VAL A 130 -10.10 1.89 -6.47
N THR A 131 -8.88 1.90 -5.94
CA THR A 131 -8.55 2.54 -4.67
C THR A 131 -8.16 4.01 -4.80
N GLY A 132 -7.77 4.47 -5.98
CA GLY A 132 -7.41 5.85 -6.24
C GLY A 132 -6.78 6.06 -7.61
N VAL A 133 -6.82 7.30 -8.08
CA VAL A 133 -6.14 7.79 -9.29
C VAL A 133 -5.35 9.03 -8.92
N THR A 134 -4.06 8.87 -8.71
CA THR A 134 -3.13 9.93 -8.33
C THR A 134 -1.87 9.86 -9.18
N PRO A 135 -1.07 10.92 -9.30
CA PRO A 135 0.20 10.87 -10.00
C PRO A 135 1.12 9.79 -9.46
N GLU A 136 1.34 8.76 -10.26
CA GLU A 136 2.22 7.61 -10.00
C GLU A 136 2.83 7.17 -11.33
N HIS A 137 4.10 6.77 -11.35
CA HIS A 137 4.82 6.34 -12.57
C HIS A 137 4.68 7.32 -13.76
N MET A 138 4.72 8.63 -13.46
CA MET A 138 4.47 9.69 -14.47
C MET A 138 5.43 9.67 -15.66
N GLU A 139 6.63 9.11 -15.48
CA GLU A 139 7.57 8.90 -16.59
C GLU A 139 7.00 7.97 -17.67
N GLN A 140 6.18 6.98 -17.29
CA GLN A 140 5.62 5.97 -18.19
C GLN A 140 4.21 6.35 -18.65
N PHE A 141 3.43 6.99 -17.80
CA PHE A 141 2.04 7.36 -18.11
C PHE A 141 1.93 8.72 -18.81
N GLY A 142 2.83 9.66 -18.51
CA GLY A 142 2.84 11.01 -19.06
C GLY A 142 1.74 11.93 -18.55
N THR A 143 0.50 11.44 -18.40
CA THR A 143 -0.65 12.23 -17.92
C THR A 143 -1.49 11.48 -16.90
N LEU A 144 -2.19 12.21 -16.05
CA LEU A 144 -3.11 11.62 -15.05
C LEU A 144 -4.31 10.92 -15.73
N GLU A 145 -4.75 11.37 -16.90
CA GLU A 145 -5.78 10.70 -17.69
C GLU A 145 -5.35 9.30 -18.12
N ASN A 146 -4.09 9.11 -18.45
CA ASN A 146 -3.57 7.78 -18.78
C ASN A 146 -3.54 6.86 -17.57
N VAL A 147 -3.17 7.38 -16.39
CA VAL A 147 -3.27 6.64 -15.12
C VAL A 147 -4.73 6.26 -14.86
N ALA A 148 -5.66 7.21 -14.96
CA ALA A 148 -7.09 6.97 -14.78
C ALA A 148 -7.62 5.90 -15.72
N LYS A 149 -7.24 5.95 -17.00
CA LYS A 149 -7.66 4.99 -18.02
C LYS A 149 -7.21 3.57 -17.70
N GLU A 150 -5.96 3.39 -17.26
CA GLU A 150 -5.43 2.08 -16.89
C GLU A 150 -6.11 1.56 -15.61
N GLU A 151 -6.17 2.37 -14.55
CA GLU A 151 -6.73 1.92 -13.27
C GLU A 151 -8.24 1.63 -13.35
N LEU A 152 -9.02 2.50 -14.03
CA LEU A 152 -10.46 2.31 -14.20
C LEU A 152 -10.81 1.17 -15.16
N MET A 153 -9.87 0.75 -16.00
CA MET A 153 -10.07 -0.44 -16.84
C MET A 153 -10.33 -1.69 -16.00
N ALA A 154 -9.78 -1.80 -14.79
CA ALA A 154 -10.09 -2.89 -13.87
C ALA A 154 -11.59 -2.97 -13.55
N ALA A 155 -12.24 -1.83 -13.31
CA ALA A 155 -13.69 -1.75 -13.09
C ALA A 155 -14.47 -2.19 -14.34
N ASN A 156 -14.01 -1.80 -15.53
CA ASN A 156 -14.68 -2.11 -16.79
C ASN A 156 -14.60 -3.59 -17.19
N MET A 157 -13.58 -4.33 -16.71
CA MET A 157 -13.42 -5.76 -16.99
C MET A 157 -14.04 -6.69 -15.94
N ALA A 158 -14.67 -6.12 -14.89
CA ALA A 158 -15.24 -6.86 -13.79
C ALA A 158 -16.76 -7.02 -13.90
N GLY A 159 -17.31 -8.05 -13.25
CA GLY A 159 -18.76 -8.24 -13.13
C GLY A 159 -19.43 -7.15 -12.29
N SER A 160 -18.72 -6.61 -11.28
CA SER A 160 -19.13 -5.46 -10.48
C SER A 160 -17.89 -4.67 -10.05
N ALA A 161 -18.05 -3.40 -9.64
CA ALA A 161 -16.93 -2.59 -9.20
C ALA A 161 -17.29 -1.72 -7.98
N LEU A 162 -16.27 -1.41 -7.18
CA LEU A 162 -16.29 -0.43 -6.10
C LEU A 162 -15.24 0.65 -6.38
N ILE A 163 -15.67 1.91 -6.42
CA ILE A 163 -14.84 3.07 -6.77
C ILE A 163 -14.70 3.99 -5.55
N ASN A 164 -13.45 4.32 -5.21
CA ASN A 164 -13.16 5.29 -4.16
C ASN A 164 -13.45 6.72 -4.65
N ARG A 165 -14.43 7.39 -4.03
CA ARG A 165 -14.82 8.76 -4.38
C ARG A 165 -13.87 9.82 -3.83
N ASP A 166 -13.13 9.50 -2.78
CA ASP A 166 -12.22 10.45 -2.14
C ASP A 166 -10.93 10.69 -2.95
N ASP A 167 -10.47 9.65 -3.69
CA ASP A 167 -9.18 9.65 -4.39
C ASP A 167 -9.32 9.49 -5.92
N ILE A 168 -10.55 9.55 -6.45
CA ILE A 168 -10.80 9.48 -7.89
C ILE A 168 -11.71 10.66 -8.28
N ASP A 169 -11.16 11.56 -9.10
CA ASP A 169 -11.88 12.73 -9.60
C ASP A 169 -13.13 12.32 -10.38
N ALA A 170 -14.25 12.99 -10.10
CA ALA A 170 -15.54 12.72 -10.74
C ALA A 170 -15.48 12.91 -12.27
N GLY A 171 -14.58 13.73 -12.79
CA GLY A 171 -14.36 13.91 -14.23
C GLY A 171 -13.95 12.63 -14.96
N PHE A 172 -13.38 11.64 -14.25
CA PHE A 172 -13.03 10.35 -14.84
C PHE A 172 -14.22 9.36 -14.92
N ALA A 173 -15.38 9.68 -14.34
CA ALA A 173 -16.57 8.80 -14.39
C ALA A 173 -16.98 8.42 -15.81
N GLN A 174 -16.75 9.31 -16.80
CA GLN A 174 -17.02 9.04 -18.22
C GLN A 174 -16.18 7.90 -18.82
N MET A 175 -15.09 7.48 -18.15
CA MET A 175 -14.25 6.35 -18.56
C MET A 175 -14.82 5.00 -18.09
N LEU A 176 -15.82 5.02 -17.21
CA LEU A 176 -16.49 3.81 -16.72
C LEU A 176 -17.56 3.36 -17.71
N THR A 177 -17.43 2.14 -18.20
CA THR A 177 -18.40 1.50 -19.09
C THR A 177 -19.22 0.42 -18.38
N ASN A 178 -18.74 -0.06 -17.23
CA ASN A 178 -19.47 -1.00 -16.39
C ASN A 178 -20.69 -0.30 -15.76
N GLN A 179 -21.87 -0.90 -15.86
CA GLN A 179 -23.12 -0.38 -15.28
C GLN A 179 -23.34 -0.83 -13.82
N ASN A 180 -22.58 -1.82 -13.35
CA ASN A 180 -22.68 -2.34 -11.99
C ASN A 180 -21.53 -1.79 -11.12
N VAL A 181 -21.57 -0.48 -10.89
CA VAL A 181 -20.58 0.26 -10.12
C VAL A 181 -21.22 0.81 -8.87
N SER A 182 -20.60 0.57 -7.72
CA SER A 182 -20.91 1.21 -6.45
C SER A 182 -19.72 2.06 -5.98
N THR A 183 -19.96 2.94 -5.03
CA THR A 183 -18.97 3.91 -4.57
C THR A 183 -18.73 3.83 -3.07
N TYR A 184 -17.50 4.09 -2.64
CA TYR A 184 -17.17 4.27 -1.24
C TYR A 184 -16.29 5.51 -1.04
N GLY A 185 -16.39 6.12 0.13
CA GLY A 185 -15.63 7.32 0.50
C GLY A 185 -16.20 8.00 1.74
N ASN A 186 -15.45 8.92 2.33
CA ASN A 186 -15.84 9.67 3.51
C ASN A 186 -15.95 11.16 3.23
N ASN A 187 -15.12 11.71 2.35
CA ASN A 187 -15.06 13.14 2.05
C ASN A 187 -16.07 13.53 0.95
N GLU A 188 -16.33 12.61 0.02
CA GLU A 188 -17.28 12.77 -1.07
C GLU A 188 -18.49 11.86 -0.87
N PRO A 189 -19.69 12.27 -1.30
CA PRO A 189 -20.90 11.44 -1.21
C PRO A 189 -20.70 10.07 -1.87
N ALA A 190 -20.94 9.01 -1.10
CA ALA A 190 -20.78 7.63 -1.55
C ALA A 190 -21.82 6.69 -0.93
N GLU A 191 -22.04 5.53 -1.55
CA GLU A 191 -22.98 4.51 -1.06
C GLU A 191 -22.49 3.84 0.23
N TYR A 192 -21.16 3.75 0.39
CA TYR A 192 -20.54 3.23 1.60
C TYR A 192 -19.64 4.31 2.19
N SER A 193 -19.88 4.63 3.47
CA SER A 193 -19.09 5.63 4.20
C SER A 193 -18.88 5.23 5.65
N PHE A 194 -17.97 5.90 6.36
CA PHE A 194 -17.73 5.68 7.77
C PHE A 194 -17.89 7.00 8.54
N ALA A 195 -18.85 7.03 9.44
CA ALA A 195 -19.04 8.15 10.35
C ALA A 195 -18.17 7.93 11.58
N VAL A 196 -17.07 8.68 11.70
CA VAL A 196 -16.20 8.66 12.87
C VAL A 196 -16.95 9.24 14.07
N GLU A 197 -16.97 8.53 15.18
CA GLU A 197 -17.54 8.97 16.47
C GLU A 197 -16.42 9.28 17.48
N ASP A 198 -15.33 8.50 17.47
CA ASP A 198 -14.19 8.66 18.37
C ASP A 198 -12.91 8.13 17.74
N PHE A 199 -11.77 8.67 18.18
CA PHE A 199 -10.44 8.19 17.85
C PHE A 199 -9.61 8.06 19.11
N ASP A 200 -9.10 6.86 19.36
CA ASP A 200 -8.17 6.54 20.43
C ASP A 200 -6.89 5.97 19.83
N PHE A 201 -5.74 6.46 20.27
CA PHE A 201 -4.44 6.10 19.67
C PHE A 201 -4.12 4.59 19.79
N GLU A 202 -4.59 3.91 20.84
CA GLU A 202 -4.36 2.48 21.05
C GLU A 202 -5.42 1.61 20.38
N LYS A 203 -6.66 2.10 20.31
CA LYS A 203 -7.82 1.35 19.81
C LYS A 203 -8.11 1.63 18.34
N GLY A 204 -7.70 2.80 17.82
CA GLY A 204 -8.03 3.28 16.48
C GLY A 204 -9.36 4.04 16.43
N TYR A 205 -10.01 4.01 15.29
CA TYR A 205 -11.27 4.72 15.05
C TYR A 205 -12.48 3.89 15.49
N THR A 206 -13.39 4.51 16.23
CA THR A 206 -14.71 3.96 16.56
C THR A 206 -15.78 4.77 15.84
N GLY A 207 -16.79 4.10 15.30
CA GLY A 207 -17.85 4.76 14.55
C GLY A 207 -18.81 3.79 13.89
N ARG A 208 -19.48 4.25 12.82
CA ARG A 208 -20.48 3.48 12.08
C ARG A 208 -20.17 3.44 10.60
N PHE A 209 -20.05 2.24 10.05
CA PHE A 209 -20.05 2.02 8.62
C PHE A 209 -21.49 2.09 8.10
N ARG A 210 -21.78 3.07 7.23
CA ARG A 210 -23.05 3.16 6.53
C ARG A 210 -22.98 2.30 5.28
N THR A 211 -23.91 1.40 5.12
CA THR A 211 -23.96 0.42 4.02
C THR A 211 -25.34 0.35 3.40
N VAL A 212 -25.39 0.00 2.12
CA VAL A 212 -26.67 -0.11 1.39
C VAL A 212 -27.44 -1.36 1.83
N GLU A 213 -26.74 -2.50 1.99
CA GLU A 213 -27.38 -3.81 2.23
C GLU A 213 -27.77 -4.02 3.69
N LEU A 214 -26.96 -3.50 4.63
CA LEU A 214 -27.09 -3.84 6.06
C LEU A 214 -27.40 -2.61 6.95
N GLY A 215 -27.48 -1.40 6.36
CA GLY A 215 -27.60 -0.15 7.12
C GLY A 215 -26.32 0.14 7.92
N ASP A 216 -26.47 0.70 9.12
CA ASP A 216 -25.35 1.10 9.95
C ASP A 216 -24.75 -0.09 10.68
N ILE A 217 -23.44 -0.30 10.51
CA ILE A 217 -22.65 -1.33 11.21
C ILE A 217 -21.69 -0.61 12.16
N PRO A 218 -21.92 -0.63 13.49
CA PRO A 218 -20.98 -0.07 14.43
C PRO A 218 -19.71 -0.91 14.51
N GLY A 219 -18.56 -0.26 14.67
CA GLY A 219 -17.29 -0.96 14.76
C GLY A 219 -16.13 -0.08 15.21
N THR A 220 -15.10 -0.75 15.71
CA THR A 220 -13.81 -0.15 16.01
C THR A 220 -12.76 -0.79 15.12
N VAL A 221 -11.95 0.02 14.44
CA VAL A 221 -10.90 -0.44 13.54
C VAL A 221 -9.56 0.12 13.95
N ARG A 222 -8.57 -0.75 14.11
CA ARG A 222 -7.24 -0.39 14.59
C ARG A 222 -6.34 0.03 13.43
N VAL A 223 -6.64 1.19 12.86
CA VAL A 223 -5.84 1.84 11.81
C VAL A 223 -5.53 3.28 12.22
N PHE A 224 -4.52 3.88 11.59
CA PHE A 224 -3.99 5.18 11.96
C PHE A 224 -4.03 6.15 10.77
N GLY A 225 -4.56 7.37 11.02
CA GLY A 225 -4.86 8.36 9.99
C GLY A 225 -6.17 8.06 9.24
N GLU A 226 -7.01 9.06 9.00
CA GLU A 226 -8.33 8.89 8.37
C GLU A 226 -8.25 8.22 6.99
N HIS A 227 -7.19 8.48 6.22
CA HIS A 227 -6.97 7.83 4.93
C HIS A 227 -6.82 6.30 5.03
N SER A 228 -6.38 5.78 6.19
CA SER A 228 -6.28 4.35 6.46
C SER A 228 -7.65 3.69 6.74
N LEU A 229 -8.71 4.47 6.91
CA LEU A 229 -10.08 3.96 6.96
C LEU A 229 -10.59 3.49 5.59
N ARG A 230 -10.10 4.06 4.48
CA ARG A 230 -10.54 3.74 3.11
C ARG A 230 -10.37 2.25 2.75
N PRO A 231 -9.22 1.59 3.03
CA PRO A 231 -9.07 0.15 2.87
C PRO A 231 -10.11 -0.67 3.64
N VAL A 232 -10.42 -0.26 4.88
CA VAL A 232 -11.40 -0.96 5.72
C VAL A 232 -12.81 -0.76 5.20
N LEU A 233 -13.14 0.47 4.76
CA LEU A 233 -14.42 0.79 4.17
C LEU A 233 -14.67 0.00 2.88
N ALA A 234 -13.67 -0.09 2.01
CA ALA A 234 -13.72 -0.96 0.82
C ALA A 234 -13.98 -2.42 1.21
N ALA A 235 -13.30 -2.91 2.25
CA ALA A 235 -13.42 -4.29 2.71
C ALA A 235 -14.81 -4.58 3.31
N VAL A 236 -15.38 -3.64 4.07
CA VAL A 236 -16.77 -3.72 4.56
C VAL A 236 -17.76 -3.76 3.40
N ALA A 237 -17.60 -2.87 2.41
CA ALA A 237 -18.44 -2.85 1.21
C ALA A 237 -18.37 -4.18 0.43
N VAL A 238 -17.17 -4.75 0.27
CA VAL A 238 -16.97 -6.08 -0.33
C VAL A 238 -17.69 -7.14 0.50
N GLY A 239 -17.56 -7.14 1.83
CA GLY A 239 -18.24 -8.08 2.72
C GLY A 239 -19.77 -8.03 2.55
N CYS A 240 -20.36 -6.84 2.49
CA CYS A 240 -21.79 -6.65 2.22
C CYS A 240 -22.19 -7.24 0.85
N LYS A 241 -21.47 -6.91 -0.22
CA LYS A 241 -21.73 -7.41 -1.57
C LYS A 241 -21.52 -8.92 -1.70
N MET A 242 -20.67 -9.52 -0.86
CA MET A 242 -20.47 -10.96 -0.78
C MET A 242 -21.50 -11.66 0.12
N GLY A 243 -22.49 -10.93 0.66
CA GLY A 243 -23.57 -11.51 1.47
C GLY A 243 -23.13 -11.97 2.86
N MET A 244 -22.15 -11.30 3.46
CA MET A 244 -21.79 -11.51 4.86
C MET A 244 -22.82 -10.88 5.79
N SER A 245 -22.99 -11.46 6.98
CA SER A 245 -23.81 -10.86 8.02
C SER A 245 -23.09 -9.69 8.70
N ARG A 246 -23.84 -8.88 9.44
CA ARG A 246 -23.29 -7.78 10.24
C ARG A 246 -22.25 -8.29 11.25
N GLU A 247 -22.55 -9.40 11.92
CA GLU A 247 -21.68 -10.02 12.92
C GLU A 247 -20.38 -10.54 12.32
N GLU A 248 -20.45 -11.18 11.14
CA GLU A 248 -19.27 -11.64 10.40
C GLU A 248 -18.37 -10.46 10.00
N ILE A 249 -18.95 -9.37 9.48
CA ILE A 249 -18.21 -8.16 9.13
C ILE A 249 -17.57 -7.52 10.37
N GLN A 250 -18.30 -7.39 11.48
CA GLN A 250 -17.78 -6.85 12.72
C GLN A 250 -16.64 -7.70 13.31
N ALA A 251 -16.73 -9.01 13.23
CA ALA A 251 -15.68 -9.91 13.67
C ALA A 251 -14.41 -9.73 12.84
N GLY A 252 -14.55 -9.65 11.49
CA GLY A 252 -13.44 -9.42 10.59
C GLY A 252 -12.77 -8.06 10.79
N MET A 253 -13.55 -6.98 10.96
CA MET A 253 -13.03 -5.63 11.23
C MET A 253 -12.09 -5.59 12.45
N LYS A 254 -12.40 -6.31 13.52
CA LYS A 254 -11.57 -6.37 14.73
C LYS A 254 -10.17 -6.95 14.48
N ARG A 255 -9.99 -7.71 13.40
CA ARG A 255 -8.72 -8.32 13.03
C ARG A 255 -7.91 -7.50 12.04
N VAL A 256 -8.53 -6.56 11.34
CA VAL A 256 -7.81 -5.69 10.41
C VAL A 256 -6.69 -4.96 11.15
N ARG A 257 -5.49 -5.02 10.61
CA ARG A 257 -4.28 -4.33 11.09
C ARG A 257 -3.61 -3.59 9.95
N PRO A 258 -2.86 -2.52 10.24
CA PRO A 258 -1.98 -1.92 9.26
C PRO A 258 -1.01 -2.95 8.69
N VAL A 259 -0.74 -2.86 7.40
CA VAL A 259 0.32 -3.65 6.76
C VAL A 259 1.66 -3.02 7.12
N ALA A 260 2.70 -3.83 7.30
CA ALA A 260 4.05 -3.36 7.58
C ALA A 260 4.47 -2.25 6.59
N GLY A 261 5.04 -1.16 7.11
CA GLY A 261 5.43 0.02 6.33
C GLY A 261 4.28 0.81 5.71
N ARG A 262 3.05 0.65 6.20
CA ARG A 262 1.84 1.35 5.75
C ARG A 262 1.11 1.98 6.94
N MET A 263 1.55 3.13 7.39
CA MET A 263 1.04 3.83 8.59
C MET A 263 0.97 2.90 9.81
N ASN A 264 1.95 2.01 9.94
CA ASN A 264 2.04 1.10 11.07
C ASN A 264 2.60 1.84 12.28
N VAL A 265 1.93 1.72 13.42
CA VAL A 265 2.33 2.41 14.65
C VAL A 265 3.06 1.47 15.58
N LEU A 266 4.29 1.81 15.90
CA LEU A 266 5.20 1.01 16.71
C LEU A 266 5.68 1.83 17.94
N ARG A 267 6.11 1.14 18.98
CA ARG A 267 6.73 1.80 20.15
C ARG A 267 8.22 1.99 19.90
N GLY A 268 8.72 3.20 20.17
CA GLY A 268 10.12 3.55 20.00
C GLY A 268 10.87 3.82 21.29
N LEU A 269 12.16 4.09 21.14
CA LEU A 269 13.05 4.53 22.21
C LEU A 269 12.52 5.81 22.89
N GLY A 270 12.79 5.99 24.18
CA GLY A 270 12.37 7.18 24.93
C GLY A 270 10.85 7.36 25.02
N GLY A 271 10.06 6.27 24.85
CA GLY A 271 8.60 6.32 24.82
C GLY A 271 8.03 6.98 23.55
N SER A 272 8.83 7.11 22.50
CA SER A 272 8.39 7.68 21.23
C SER A 272 7.37 6.80 20.52
N ILE A 273 6.57 7.43 19.67
CA ILE A 273 5.60 6.81 18.79
C ILE A 273 6.21 6.82 17.39
N LEU A 274 6.50 5.65 16.83
CA LEU A 274 7.03 5.51 15.48
C LEU A 274 5.87 5.22 14.52
N ILE A 275 5.68 6.09 13.53
CA ILE A 275 4.73 5.91 12.44
C ILE A 275 5.52 5.41 11.25
N ASP A 276 5.53 4.09 11.05
CA ASP A 276 6.22 3.42 9.96
C ASP A 276 5.36 3.45 8.69
N ASP A 277 5.70 4.33 7.75
CA ASP A 277 5.11 4.42 6.42
C ASP A 277 6.21 4.31 5.34
N THR A 278 7.17 3.41 5.58
CA THR A 278 8.44 3.28 4.83
C THR A 278 8.35 2.40 3.59
N TYR A 279 7.17 1.82 3.29
CA TYR A 279 7.05 0.91 2.14
C TYR A 279 7.34 1.62 0.81
N ASN A 280 6.67 2.74 0.56
CA ASN A 280 6.85 3.59 -0.61
C ASN A 280 6.35 5.01 -0.34
N SER A 281 6.72 5.98 -1.20
CA SER A 281 6.30 7.37 -1.07
C SER A 281 5.82 7.93 -2.41
N SER A 282 4.71 8.64 -2.38
CA SER A 282 4.22 9.51 -3.45
C SER A 282 3.76 10.84 -2.84
N PRO A 283 3.63 11.92 -3.62
CA PRO A 283 3.24 13.24 -3.11
C PRO A 283 1.92 13.22 -2.33
N ALA A 284 0.91 12.54 -2.87
CA ALA A 284 -0.40 12.42 -2.23
C ALA A 284 -0.30 11.65 -0.91
N ALA A 285 0.39 10.50 -0.90
CA ALA A 285 0.54 9.68 0.30
C ALA A 285 1.37 10.39 1.38
N LEU A 286 2.45 11.09 1.01
CA LEU A 286 3.28 11.84 1.95
C LEU A 286 2.52 13.05 2.54
N SER A 287 1.74 13.75 1.72
CA SER A 287 0.85 14.83 2.18
C SER A 287 -0.15 14.34 3.24
N MET A 288 -0.78 13.19 3.01
CA MET A 288 -1.72 12.59 3.98
C MET A 288 -1.01 12.13 5.26
N ALA A 289 0.17 11.52 5.14
CA ALA A 289 0.95 11.08 6.29
C ALA A 289 1.40 12.26 7.17
N LEU A 290 1.84 13.39 6.58
CA LEU A 290 2.16 14.61 7.31
C LEU A 290 0.95 15.19 8.06
N LYS A 291 -0.22 15.25 7.41
CA LYS A 291 -1.46 15.68 8.07
C LYS A 291 -1.79 14.80 9.27
N THR A 292 -1.67 13.50 9.10
CA THR A 292 -1.88 12.54 10.21
C THR A 292 -0.88 12.77 11.34
N LEU A 293 0.41 13.01 11.03
CA LEU A 293 1.40 13.34 12.07
C LEU A 293 1.01 14.57 12.86
N TYR A 294 0.44 15.60 12.22
CA TYR A 294 -0.02 16.83 12.89
C TYR A 294 -1.17 16.59 13.87
N GLU A 295 -2.00 15.57 13.62
CA GLU A 295 -3.13 15.21 14.49
C GLU A 295 -2.71 14.39 15.70
N VAL A 296 -1.48 13.82 15.72
CA VAL A 296 -0.99 13.03 16.85
C VAL A 296 -0.80 13.91 18.07
N SER A 297 -1.40 13.52 19.19
CA SER A 297 -1.13 14.15 20.48
C SER A 297 0.22 13.66 21.03
N ALA A 298 1.26 14.46 20.89
CA ALA A 298 2.60 14.17 21.37
C ALA A 298 3.31 15.46 21.79
N PRO A 299 4.29 15.40 22.73
CA PRO A 299 5.06 16.59 23.15
C PRO A 299 5.79 17.27 22.00
N SER A 300 6.30 16.50 21.06
CA SER A 300 6.93 17.00 19.83
C SER A 300 6.65 16.04 18.66
N ARG A 301 6.83 16.55 17.44
CA ARG A 301 6.62 15.80 16.20
C ARG A 301 7.81 15.95 15.28
N ILE A 302 8.26 14.85 14.71
CA ILE A 302 9.43 14.78 13.85
C ILE A 302 9.02 14.11 12.53
N ALA A 303 9.37 14.72 11.40
CA ALA A 303 9.16 14.14 10.10
C ALA A 303 10.51 13.67 9.51
N VAL A 304 10.68 12.36 9.29
CA VAL A 304 11.81 11.76 8.60
C VAL A 304 11.35 11.38 7.20
N ILE A 305 11.78 12.16 6.21
CA ILE A 305 11.25 12.10 4.84
C ILE A 305 12.38 11.71 3.89
N GLY A 306 12.19 10.59 3.19
CA GLY A 306 13.06 10.16 2.10
C GLY A 306 12.54 10.58 0.73
N ASP A 307 13.39 10.47 -0.30
CA ASP A 307 13.04 10.82 -1.66
C ASP A 307 11.76 10.11 -2.15
N MET A 308 11.00 10.81 -2.98
CA MET A 308 9.90 10.27 -3.77
C MET A 308 10.45 9.93 -5.17
N ASN A 309 10.67 8.63 -5.41
CA ASN A 309 11.22 8.13 -6.68
C ASN A 309 10.17 8.11 -7.80
N GLU A 310 10.62 7.94 -9.05
CA GLU A 310 9.78 7.74 -10.23
C GLU A 310 8.90 8.93 -10.60
N MET A 311 9.27 10.13 -10.13
CA MET A 311 8.54 11.37 -10.39
C MET A 311 8.93 12.07 -11.69
N GLY A 312 10.05 11.65 -12.32
CA GLY A 312 10.53 12.24 -13.58
C GLY A 312 10.70 13.75 -13.48
N ALA A 313 10.17 14.48 -14.45
CA ALA A 313 10.27 15.94 -14.51
C ALA A 313 9.52 16.67 -13.38
N GLU A 314 8.55 16.01 -12.74
CA GLU A 314 7.75 16.58 -11.63
C GLU A 314 8.45 16.51 -10.28
N SER A 315 9.60 15.80 -10.19
CA SER A 315 10.30 15.54 -8.93
C SER A 315 10.58 16.82 -8.15
N ALA A 316 11.18 17.82 -8.79
CA ALA A 316 11.53 19.09 -8.17
C ALA A 316 10.30 19.81 -7.57
N ALA A 317 9.23 19.92 -8.36
CA ALA A 317 8.01 20.64 -7.98
C ALA A 317 7.27 19.94 -6.84
N GLU A 318 7.17 18.62 -6.88
CA GLU A 318 6.46 17.84 -5.85
C GLU A 318 7.24 17.78 -4.53
N HIS A 319 8.58 17.64 -4.56
CA HIS A 319 9.40 17.74 -3.36
C HIS A 319 9.33 19.13 -2.72
N GLU A 320 9.40 20.20 -3.53
CA GLU A 320 9.25 21.58 -3.05
C GLU A 320 7.85 21.81 -2.43
N LYS A 321 6.81 21.29 -3.04
CA LYS A 321 5.43 21.37 -2.54
C LYS A 321 5.29 20.71 -1.16
N ILE A 322 5.85 19.53 -0.95
CA ILE A 322 5.89 18.87 0.36
C ILE A 322 6.67 19.71 1.38
N GLY A 323 7.83 20.26 1.00
CA GLY A 323 8.59 21.17 1.87
C GLY A 323 7.77 22.38 2.35
N LYS A 324 6.95 22.96 1.45
CA LYS A 324 6.03 24.05 1.77
C LYS A 324 4.88 23.62 2.70
N MET A 325 4.55 22.33 2.77
CA MET A 325 3.55 21.80 3.70
C MET A 325 4.10 21.55 5.11
N CYS A 326 5.42 21.52 5.28
CA CYS A 326 6.03 21.41 6.60
C CYS A 326 5.72 22.66 7.43
N ASP A 327 5.14 22.43 8.62
CA ASP A 327 4.71 23.51 9.51
C ASP A 327 5.66 23.60 10.73
N PRO A 328 6.41 24.72 10.87
CA PRO A 328 7.35 24.89 11.97
C PRO A 328 6.68 24.98 13.35
N THR A 329 5.37 25.25 13.42
CA THR A 329 4.62 25.24 14.67
C THR A 329 4.21 23.85 15.12
N MET A 330 4.23 22.89 14.20
CA MET A 330 3.83 21.51 14.42
C MET A 330 5.03 20.55 14.50
N LEU A 331 6.11 20.84 13.78
CA LEU A 331 7.29 19.98 13.67
C LEU A 331 8.47 20.57 14.45
N SER A 332 9.04 19.80 15.36
CA SER A 332 10.33 20.15 15.99
C SER A 332 11.49 19.94 15.01
N TRP A 333 11.41 18.92 14.16
CA TRP A 333 12.41 18.62 13.15
C TRP A 333 11.79 18.12 11.85
N VAL A 334 12.38 18.52 10.73
CA VAL A 334 12.27 17.90 9.41
C VAL A 334 13.62 17.30 9.09
N ILE A 335 13.68 15.97 8.98
CA ILE A 335 14.90 15.22 8.68
C ILE A 335 14.73 14.65 7.28
N THR A 336 15.64 14.99 6.36
CA THR A 336 15.55 14.53 4.98
C THR A 336 16.62 13.48 4.68
N VAL A 337 16.26 12.49 3.86
CA VAL A 337 17.16 11.41 3.44
C VAL A 337 17.07 11.25 1.92
N GLY A 338 18.18 11.54 1.24
CA GLY A 338 18.31 11.43 -0.21
C GLY A 338 18.53 12.76 -0.91
N ALA A 339 18.91 12.69 -2.19
CA ALA A 339 19.37 13.84 -2.96
C ALA A 339 18.25 14.80 -3.36
N GLU A 340 17.07 14.27 -3.70
CA GLU A 340 15.93 15.08 -4.14
C GLU A 340 15.31 15.84 -2.96
N THR A 341 15.17 15.17 -1.81
CA THR A 341 14.68 15.82 -0.58
C THR A 341 15.66 16.86 -0.09
N GLU A 342 16.98 16.64 -0.13
CA GLU A 342 17.99 17.63 0.22
C GLU A 342 17.94 18.83 -0.70
N LYS A 343 17.79 18.61 -2.02
CA LYS A 343 17.86 19.67 -3.02
C LYS A 343 16.61 20.55 -3.10
N TYR A 344 15.43 19.97 -2.91
CA TYR A 344 14.16 20.66 -3.18
C TYR A 344 13.25 20.79 -1.95
N LEU A 345 13.08 19.72 -1.15
CA LEU A 345 12.20 19.73 0.01
C LEU A 345 12.81 20.55 1.18
N ALA A 346 14.07 20.28 1.50
CA ALA A 346 14.74 20.90 2.65
C ALA A 346 14.78 22.42 2.56
N PRO A 347 15.18 23.07 1.43
CA PRO A 347 15.16 24.53 1.31
C PRO A 347 13.75 25.11 1.43
N ALA A 348 12.74 24.42 0.89
CA ALA A 348 11.35 24.88 0.99
C ALA A 348 10.85 24.83 2.45
N ALA A 349 11.15 23.77 3.20
CA ALA A 349 10.83 23.66 4.62
C ALA A 349 11.59 24.70 5.47
N GLN A 350 12.88 24.95 5.18
CA GLN A 350 13.68 26.00 5.84
C GLN A 350 13.07 27.40 5.61
N THR A 351 12.64 27.69 4.38
CA THR A 351 11.97 28.96 4.06
C THR A 351 10.67 29.16 4.84
N ARG A 352 10.01 28.05 5.23
CA ARG A 352 8.84 28.07 6.13
C ARG A 352 9.22 28.30 7.60
N GLY A 353 10.50 28.20 7.96
CA GLY A 353 11.00 28.34 9.32
C GLY A 353 11.20 27.03 10.06
N CYS A 354 11.12 25.88 9.38
CA CYS A 354 11.37 24.57 10.00
C CYS A 354 12.86 24.39 10.34
N GLN A 355 13.15 23.68 11.44
CA GLN A 355 14.48 23.13 11.68
C GLN A 355 14.67 21.91 10.77
N VAL A 356 15.70 21.97 9.92
CA VAL A 356 15.94 20.94 8.92
C VAL A 356 17.33 20.33 9.08
N ARG A 357 17.43 19.00 8.95
CA ARG A 357 18.70 18.29 8.88
C ARG A 357 18.66 17.30 7.70
N CYS A 358 19.67 17.38 6.82
CA CYS A 358 19.75 16.52 5.63
C CYS A 358 20.78 15.41 5.82
N PHE A 359 20.48 14.22 5.28
CA PHE A 359 21.36 13.06 5.26
C PHE A 359 21.31 12.40 3.88
N LYS A 360 22.43 11.87 3.41
CA LYS A 360 22.52 11.19 2.12
C LYS A 360 21.86 9.83 2.13
N ASP A 361 21.91 9.12 3.24
CA ASP A 361 21.34 7.79 3.42
C ASP A 361 20.69 7.63 4.80
N ALA A 362 19.90 6.58 4.94
CA ALA A 362 19.12 6.29 6.13
C ALA A 362 19.99 6.06 7.37
N MET A 363 21.09 5.32 7.25
CA MET A 363 21.91 4.92 8.40
C MET A 363 22.67 6.11 8.99
N SER A 364 23.10 7.06 8.16
CA SER A 364 23.76 8.29 8.64
C SER A 364 22.82 9.22 9.44
N ALA A 365 21.48 9.06 9.30
CA ALA A 365 20.52 9.80 10.09
C ALA A 365 20.31 9.24 11.52
N VAL A 366 20.62 7.95 11.75
CA VAL A 366 20.34 7.25 13.02
C VAL A 366 20.94 7.94 14.25
N PRO A 367 22.26 8.29 14.29
CA PRO A 367 22.84 8.91 15.49
C PRO A 367 22.20 10.27 15.83
N PHE A 368 21.83 11.04 14.81
CA PHE A 368 21.18 12.33 15.01
C PHE A 368 19.76 12.14 15.60
N ILE A 369 18.97 11.21 15.07
CA ILE A 369 17.62 10.93 15.56
C ILE A 369 17.65 10.42 17.00
N ILE A 370 18.57 9.52 17.36
CA ILE A 370 18.76 9.06 18.74
C ILE A 370 19.03 10.26 19.66
N GLY A 371 19.97 11.12 19.28
CA GLY A 371 20.30 12.31 20.08
C GLY A 371 19.15 13.33 20.20
N VAL A 372 18.21 13.36 19.23
CA VAL A 372 16.96 14.12 19.36
C VAL A 372 16.03 13.44 20.36
N LEU A 373 15.82 12.12 20.27
CA LEU A 373 14.94 11.38 21.16
C LEU A 373 15.36 11.39 22.63
N GLU A 374 16.66 11.47 22.90
CA GLU A 374 17.17 11.64 24.27
C GLU A 374 16.69 12.95 24.90
N ARG A 375 16.47 13.99 24.10
CA ARG A 375 16.00 15.32 24.52
C ARG A 375 14.50 15.48 24.41
N GLU A 376 13.87 14.85 23.43
CA GLU A 376 12.44 14.97 23.10
C GLU A 376 11.72 13.65 23.36
N GLN A 377 11.67 13.22 24.62
CA GLN A 377 11.01 11.99 25.01
C GLN A 377 9.51 12.04 24.70
N GLY A 378 8.94 10.91 24.29
CA GLY A 378 7.53 10.81 23.91
C GLY A 378 7.18 11.43 22.55
N ALA A 379 8.19 11.79 21.73
CA ALA A 379 7.96 12.35 20.39
C ALA A 379 7.18 11.41 19.48
N ALA A 380 6.34 11.95 18.59
CA ALA A 380 5.79 11.22 17.47
C ALA A 380 6.68 11.42 16.24
N ILE A 381 7.08 10.33 15.58
CA ILE A 381 7.99 10.36 14.44
C ILE A 381 7.36 9.65 13.25
N LEU A 382 7.20 10.38 12.15
CA LEU A 382 6.82 9.80 10.86
C LEU A 382 8.08 9.41 10.08
N PHE A 383 8.13 8.19 9.59
CA PHE A 383 9.13 7.72 8.64
C PHE A 383 8.47 7.40 7.31
N LYS A 384 8.80 8.15 6.24
CA LYS A 384 8.23 7.93 4.92
C LYS A 384 9.22 8.23 3.81
N GLY A 385 9.44 7.27 2.92
CA GLY A 385 10.32 7.37 1.77
C GLY A 385 10.03 6.28 0.74
N SER A 386 10.61 6.41 -0.45
CA SER A 386 10.45 5.43 -1.51
C SER A 386 11.18 4.11 -1.22
N GLN A 387 10.74 3.05 -1.87
CA GLN A 387 11.25 1.70 -1.65
C GLN A 387 12.68 1.45 -2.18
N GLY A 388 13.11 2.19 -3.19
CA GLY A 388 14.41 1.98 -3.85
C GLY A 388 15.48 2.94 -3.33
N GLY A 389 16.55 2.43 -2.68
CA GLY A 389 17.70 3.22 -2.30
C GLY A 389 17.54 4.16 -1.09
N ILE A 390 16.39 4.16 -0.43
CA ILE A 390 16.14 4.99 0.76
C ILE A 390 16.15 4.14 2.05
N TYR A 391 15.38 3.05 2.09
CA TYR A 391 15.36 2.04 3.17
C TYR A 391 15.19 2.61 4.59
N LEU A 392 14.26 3.55 4.78
CA LEU A 392 13.98 4.16 6.08
C LEU A 392 13.51 3.16 7.16
N GLU A 393 13.03 1.98 6.76
CA GLU A 393 12.73 0.90 7.71
C GLU A 393 13.94 0.46 8.54
N GLU A 394 15.18 0.69 8.08
CA GLU A 394 16.36 0.42 8.89
C GLU A 394 16.54 1.46 9.99
N VAL A 395 16.18 2.72 9.74
CA VAL A 395 16.12 3.75 10.80
C VAL A 395 15.05 3.40 11.82
N VAL A 396 13.83 3.02 11.36
CA VAL A 396 12.76 2.57 12.27
C VAL A 396 13.23 1.42 13.15
N LYS A 397 13.94 0.44 12.56
CA LYS A 397 14.48 -0.72 13.26
C LYS A 397 15.38 -0.35 14.42
N ASP A 398 16.28 0.61 14.22
CA ASP A 398 17.22 1.08 15.27
C ASP A 398 16.51 1.93 16.34
N MET A 399 15.31 2.45 16.04
CA MET A 399 14.49 3.23 16.99
C MET A 399 13.50 2.36 17.76
N LEU A 400 13.30 1.08 17.44
CA LEU A 400 12.32 0.22 18.11
C LEU A 400 12.61 0.07 19.61
N HIS A 401 11.56 0.08 20.43
CA HIS A 401 11.63 -0.25 21.84
C HIS A 401 11.96 -1.71 22.08
N SER A 402 11.47 -2.60 21.22
CA SER A 402 11.67 -4.05 21.31
C SER A 402 12.18 -4.62 19.98
N SER A 403 13.21 -5.44 20.01
CA SER A 403 13.69 -6.15 18.83
C SER A 403 12.70 -7.20 18.30
N GLU A 404 11.69 -7.59 19.08
CA GLU A 404 10.62 -8.48 18.63
C GLU A 404 9.74 -7.84 17.56
N ASP A 405 9.64 -6.50 17.55
CA ASP A 405 8.81 -5.74 16.62
C ASP A 405 9.45 -5.61 15.21
N VAL A 406 10.69 -6.06 15.03
CA VAL A 406 11.37 -6.13 13.72
C VAL A 406 10.57 -6.97 12.71
N LYS A 407 9.84 -7.98 13.15
CA LYS A 407 8.94 -8.80 12.31
C LYS A 407 7.82 -7.98 11.65
N ASP A 408 7.46 -6.84 12.24
CA ASP A 408 6.39 -5.94 11.79
C ASP A 408 6.91 -4.86 10.82
N LEU A 409 8.21 -4.91 10.46
CA LEU A 409 8.84 -4.04 9.45
C LEU A 409 8.88 -4.71 8.07
N VAL A 410 8.90 -3.88 7.04
CA VAL A 410 9.05 -4.33 5.65
C VAL A 410 10.48 -4.77 5.33
N ARG A 411 10.66 -5.57 4.29
CA ARG A 411 11.97 -5.92 3.69
C ARG A 411 12.98 -6.52 4.68
N GLN A 412 12.52 -7.37 5.62
CA GLN A 412 13.37 -8.04 6.62
C GLN A 412 13.80 -9.47 6.24
N SER A 413 13.51 -9.95 5.01
CA SER A 413 14.01 -11.26 4.55
C SER A 413 15.54 -11.24 4.34
N LEU A 414 16.19 -12.40 4.39
CA LEU A 414 17.64 -12.54 4.18
C LEU A 414 18.11 -11.89 2.86
N ALA A 415 17.34 -12.08 1.78
CA ALA A 415 17.64 -11.48 0.48
C ALA A 415 17.62 -9.95 0.54
N TRP A 416 16.60 -9.35 1.19
CA TRP A 416 16.53 -7.92 1.37
C TRP A 416 17.65 -7.38 2.27
N MET A 417 17.97 -8.09 3.34
CA MET A 417 19.10 -7.73 4.23
C MET A 417 20.42 -7.68 3.47
N GLN A 418 20.65 -8.63 2.55
CA GLN A 418 21.84 -8.60 1.69
C GLN A 418 21.82 -7.40 0.74
N THR A 419 20.70 -7.15 0.04
CA THR A 419 20.54 -6.00 -0.87
C THR A 419 20.84 -4.68 -0.17
N LYS A 420 20.29 -4.50 1.05
CA LYS A 420 20.51 -3.27 1.84
C LYS A 420 21.97 -3.13 2.29
N ARG A 421 22.63 -4.21 2.73
CA ARG A 421 24.05 -4.18 3.09
C ARG A 421 24.93 -3.76 1.90
N GLU A 422 24.68 -4.32 0.72
CA GLU A 422 25.40 -3.97 -0.50
C GLU A 422 25.14 -2.51 -0.93
N PHE A 423 23.94 -2.00 -0.67
CA PHE A 423 23.61 -0.60 -0.93
C PHE A 423 24.38 0.34 0.01
N PHE A 424 24.28 0.15 1.32
CA PHE A 424 24.92 1.05 2.29
C PHE A 424 26.45 0.99 2.19
N ALA A 425 27.06 -0.17 1.89
CA ALA A 425 28.50 -0.28 1.66
C ALA A 425 28.95 0.60 0.47
N ARG A 426 28.20 0.61 -0.64
CA ARG A 426 28.51 1.46 -1.81
C ARG A 426 28.36 2.96 -1.51
N VAL A 427 27.39 3.35 -0.68
CA VAL A 427 27.24 4.76 -0.28
C VAL A 427 28.45 5.21 0.55
N GLN A 428 28.94 4.39 1.48
CA GLN A 428 30.13 4.69 2.29
C GLN A 428 31.40 4.81 1.43
N GLU A 429 31.59 3.91 0.46
CA GLU A 429 32.73 3.97 -0.47
C GLU A 429 32.74 5.22 -1.37
N SER A 430 31.58 5.83 -1.62
CA SER A 430 31.47 7.05 -2.42
C SER A 430 31.79 8.34 -1.65
N ASP A 431 31.92 8.25 -0.34
CA ASP A 431 32.25 9.38 0.56
C ASP A 431 33.73 9.40 0.96
N GLU A 432 34.52 8.36 0.62
CA GLU A 432 35.97 8.30 0.70
C GLU A 432 36.65 8.75 -0.63
#